data_a90f5a9ea1fa377925b8456c498b301e
#
_entry.id   a90f5a9ea1fa377925b8456c498b301e
#
_cell.length_a   1.000
_cell.length_b   1.000
_cell.length_c   1.000
_cell.angle_alpha   90.00
_cell.angle_beta   90.00
_cell.angle_gamma   90.00
#
_symmetry.space_group_name_H-M   'P 1'
#
loop_
_entity.id
_entity.type
_entity.pdbx_description
1 polymer ?
#
loop_
_entity_poly.entity_id
_entity_poly.type
_entity_poly.pdbx_seq_one_letter_code
_entity_poly.pdbx_strand_id
1 'polypeptide(L)'
;MIKLEIVKGDITEEEVDAIVNAANENLIHAGGLALAIVKKGGQIIQEESDKIGYCPPGKAVITSGGNLKAKFVIHAVGPVWKGGKYNEDEILYSAVRSALLLAHEKNLRSISIPAISTGIFGFPKERASSIILKAIKDFINEFDGKTTIEKIRVCLYDDETYNIFLKAL
;
A
#
# COMPACT_ATOMS: atom_id res chain seq x y z
N MET A 1 -18.78 0.46 10.47
CA MET A 1 -17.51 0.32 11.22
C MET A 1 -16.42 -0.25 10.30
N ILE A 2 -15.26 0.37 10.28
CA ILE A 2 -14.15 -0.12 9.47
C ILE A 2 -13.42 -1.22 10.23
N LYS A 3 -13.25 -2.37 9.59
CA LYS A 3 -12.56 -3.51 10.18
C LYS A 3 -11.10 -3.54 9.72
N LEU A 4 -10.17 -3.62 10.68
CA LEU A 4 -8.73 -3.77 10.39
C LEU A 4 -8.33 -5.23 10.62
N GLU A 5 -7.71 -5.83 9.61
CA GLU A 5 -7.23 -7.22 9.67
C GLU A 5 -5.74 -7.26 9.30
N ILE A 6 -4.97 -8.06 10.03
CA ILE A 6 -3.57 -8.35 9.67
C ILE A 6 -3.52 -9.79 9.24
N VAL A 7 -3.08 -10.05 8.02
CA VAL A 7 -3.07 -11.39 7.43
C VAL A 7 -1.72 -11.69 6.81
N LYS A 8 -1.40 -12.98 6.73
CA LYS A 8 -0.25 -13.47 6.00
C LYS A 8 -0.74 -14.02 4.67
N GLY A 9 -0.14 -13.60 3.57
CA GLY A 9 -0.53 -14.09 2.26
C GLY A 9 0.13 -13.33 1.13
N ASP A 10 -0.25 -13.71 -0.08
CA ASP A 10 0.17 -13.05 -1.32
C ASP A 10 -0.85 -11.96 -1.67
N ILE A 11 -0.43 -10.71 -1.61
CA ILE A 11 -1.34 -9.59 -1.85
C ILE A 11 -1.92 -9.60 -3.28
N THR A 12 -1.22 -10.19 -4.24
CA THR A 12 -1.72 -10.31 -5.62
C THR A 12 -2.92 -11.25 -5.74
N GLU A 13 -3.20 -12.05 -4.70
CA GLU A 13 -4.33 -12.96 -4.63
C GLU A 13 -5.50 -12.41 -3.81
N GLU A 14 -5.35 -11.24 -3.23
CA GLU A 14 -6.38 -10.65 -2.37
C GLU A 14 -7.64 -10.28 -3.15
N GLU A 15 -8.79 -10.70 -2.64
CA GLU A 15 -10.10 -10.41 -3.22
C GLU A 15 -10.68 -9.16 -2.56
N VAL A 16 -10.12 -8.04 -2.92
CA VAL A 16 -10.48 -6.71 -2.41
C VAL A 16 -10.71 -5.77 -3.58
N ASP A 17 -11.27 -4.60 -3.32
CA ASP A 17 -11.48 -3.62 -4.38
C ASP A 17 -10.14 -3.07 -4.89
N ALA A 18 -9.20 -2.81 -4.00
CA ALA A 18 -7.87 -2.36 -4.41
C ALA A 18 -6.77 -3.02 -3.58
N ILE A 19 -5.67 -3.35 -4.23
CA ILE A 19 -4.42 -3.67 -3.54
C ILE A 19 -3.48 -2.47 -3.68
N VAL A 20 -2.65 -2.25 -2.68
CA VAL A 20 -1.65 -1.20 -2.70
C VAL A 20 -0.32 -1.79 -3.17
N ASN A 21 0.29 -1.14 -4.15
CA ASN A 21 1.63 -1.45 -4.61
C ASN A 21 2.62 -0.53 -3.90
N ALA A 22 3.73 -1.08 -3.46
CA ALA A 22 4.88 -0.30 -2.99
C ALA A 22 5.68 0.16 -4.21
N ALA A 23 5.33 1.33 -4.74
CA ALA A 23 5.85 1.82 -6.00
C ALA A 23 7.09 2.72 -5.83
N ASN A 24 7.82 2.94 -6.92
CA ASN A 24 8.81 4.01 -6.99
C ASN A 24 8.19 5.24 -7.66
N GLU A 25 8.86 6.38 -7.56
CA GLU A 25 8.32 7.65 -8.05
C GLU A 25 8.15 7.72 -9.57
N ASN A 26 8.91 6.95 -10.31
CA ASN A 26 8.77 6.91 -11.78
C ASN A 26 7.72 5.89 -12.24
N LEU A 27 7.12 5.16 -11.31
CA LEU A 27 6.08 4.16 -11.58
C LEU A 27 6.54 3.08 -12.55
N ILE A 28 7.82 2.70 -12.44
CA ILE A 28 8.41 1.62 -13.24
C ILE A 28 8.48 0.37 -12.36
N HIS A 29 7.66 -0.62 -12.70
CA HIS A 29 7.43 -1.81 -11.87
C HIS A 29 8.40 -2.93 -12.27
N ALA A 30 9.70 -2.71 -12.01
CA ALA A 30 10.78 -3.56 -12.53
C ALA A 30 11.26 -4.64 -11.57
N GLY A 31 10.85 -4.61 -10.31
CA GLY A 31 11.30 -5.60 -9.33
C GLY A 31 10.36 -5.74 -8.14
N GLY A 32 10.63 -6.74 -7.30
CA GLY A 32 9.89 -6.98 -6.07
C GLY A 32 8.40 -7.15 -6.25
N LEU A 33 7.63 -6.62 -5.32
CA LEU A 33 6.18 -6.68 -5.35
C LEU A 33 5.61 -6.03 -6.60
N ALA A 34 6.17 -4.88 -7.02
CA ALA A 34 5.68 -4.16 -8.18
C ALA A 34 5.71 -5.02 -9.45
N LEU A 35 6.82 -5.74 -9.66
CA LEU A 35 6.94 -6.65 -10.80
C LEU A 35 5.97 -7.83 -10.69
N ALA A 36 5.80 -8.39 -9.48
CA ALA A 36 4.86 -9.49 -9.25
C ALA A 36 3.43 -9.07 -9.61
N ILE A 37 3.04 -7.84 -9.26
CA ILE A 37 1.72 -7.29 -9.58
C ILE A 37 1.53 -7.19 -11.10
N VAL A 38 2.52 -6.65 -11.83
CA VAL A 38 2.42 -6.52 -13.28
C VAL A 38 2.42 -7.89 -13.96
N LYS A 39 3.25 -8.83 -13.51
CA LYS A 39 3.27 -10.18 -14.07
C LYS A 39 1.91 -10.87 -13.93
N LYS A 40 1.26 -10.71 -12.80
CA LYS A 40 -0.03 -11.34 -12.53
C LYS A 40 -1.20 -10.58 -13.15
N GLY A 41 -1.17 -9.26 -13.06
CA GLY A 41 -2.25 -8.40 -13.53
C GLY A 41 -2.18 -8.03 -15.00
N GLY A 42 -1.00 -8.11 -15.59
CA GLY A 42 -0.80 -7.82 -16.99
C GLY A 42 -0.15 -6.48 -17.26
N GLN A 43 0.37 -6.33 -18.47
CA GLN A 43 1.12 -5.16 -18.91
C GLN A 43 0.27 -3.89 -18.90
N ILE A 44 -1.05 -4.00 -18.91
CA ILE A 44 -1.97 -2.84 -18.84
C ILE A 44 -1.67 -1.99 -17.60
N ILE A 45 -1.26 -2.61 -16.49
CA ILE A 45 -0.93 -1.88 -15.27
C ILE A 45 0.28 -0.97 -15.50
N GLN A 46 1.31 -1.49 -16.18
CA GLN A 46 2.49 -0.68 -16.51
C GLN A 46 2.14 0.40 -17.53
N GLU A 47 1.33 0.07 -18.54
CA GLU A 47 0.93 1.04 -19.56
C GLU A 47 0.16 2.22 -18.96
N GLU A 48 -0.78 1.94 -18.05
CA GLU A 48 -1.52 2.99 -17.34
C GLU A 48 -0.60 3.81 -16.44
N SER A 49 0.35 3.14 -15.78
CA SER A 49 1.36 3.81 -14.95
C SER A 49 2.24 4.74 -15.79
N ASP A 50 2.63 4.30 -16.98
CA ASP A 50 3.44 5.11 -17.90
C ASP A 50 2.72 6.39 -18.33
N LYS A 51 1.41 6.31 -18.50
CA LYS A 51 0.59 7.50 -18.84
C LYS A 51 0.55 8.51 -17.71
N ILE A 52 0.56 8.03 -16.46
CA ILE A 52 0.62 8.90 -15.28
C ILE A 52 2.03 9.51 -15.19
N GLY A 53 3.06 8.69 -15.40
CA GLY A 53 4.46 9.09 -15.57
C GLY A 53 5.24 9.34 -14.30
N TYR A 54 4.63 9.87 -13.24
CA TYR A 54 5.34 10.24 -12.02
C TYR A 54 4.39 10.34 -10.83
N CYS A 55 4.87 9.91 -9.67
CA CYS A 55 4.17 10.08 -8.40
C CYS A 55 5.21 10.39 -7.32
N PRO A 56 5.14 11.55 -6.66
CA PRO A 56 6.15 11.91 -5.65
C PRO A 56 6.06 11.03 -4.40
N PRO A 57 7.18 10.86 -3.69
CA PRO A 57 7.16 10.17 -2.39
C PRO A 57 6.13 10.76 -1.44
N GLY A 58 5.40 9.91 -0.75
CA GLY A 58 4.31 10.30 0.15
C GLY A 58 2.95 10.43 -0.52
N LYS A 59 2.87 10.21 -1.82
CA LYS A 59 1.63 10.29 -2.61
C LYS A 59 1.25 8.93 -3.20
N ALA A 60 0.08 8.86 -3.80
CA ALA A 60 -0.42 7.65 -4.43
C ALA A 60 -1.23 7.98 -5.68
N VAL A 61 -1.22 7.04 -6.63
CA VAL A 61 -2.04 7.11 -7.86
C VAL A 61 -2.72 5.77 -8.07
N ILE A 62 -3.75 5.73 -8.90
CA ILE A 62 -4.55 4.53 -9.12
C ILE A 62 -4.54 4.11 -10.59
N THR A 63 -4.44 2.80 -10.82
CA THR A 63 -4.64 2.17 -12.12
C THR A 63 -5.67 1.06 -11.99
N SER A 64 -6.09 0.49 -13.13
CA SER A 64 -6.89 -0.73 -13.08
C SER A 64 -6.06 -1.90 -12.53
N GLY A 65 -6.74 -2.95 -12.09
CA GLY A 65 -6.09 -4.17 -11.63
C GLY A 65 -5.80 -5.17 -12.74
N GLY A 66 -6.20 -4.88 -13.97
CA GLY A 66 -6.01 -5.83 -15.07
C GLY A 66 -6.63 -7.19 -14.77
N ASN A 67 -5.84 -8.25 -14.82
CA ASN A 67 -6.28 -9.62 -14.56
C ASN A 67 -6.23 -10.02 -13.08
N LEU A 68 -5.87 -9.11 -12.18
CA LEU A 68 -5.88 -9.37 -10.74
C LEU A 68 -7.31 -9.59 -10.25
N LYS A 69 -7.45 -10.25 -9.09
CA LYS A 69 -8.75 -10.36 -8.42
C LYS A 69 -9.21 -8.99 -7.92
N ALA A 70 -8.26 -8.13 -7.50
CA ALA A 70 -8.55 -6.74 -7.15
C ALA A 70 -8.91 -5.94 -8.40
N LYS A 71 -9.88 -5.05 -8.27
CA LYS A 71 -10.33 -4.21 -9.40
C LYS A 71 -9.33 -3.12 -9.75
N PHE A 72 -8.60 -2.64 -8.75
CA PHE A 72 -7.67 -1.51 -8.88
C PHE A 72 -6.36 -1.82 -8.20
N VAL A 73 -5.31 -1.12 -8.65
CA VAL A 73 -4.03 -1.05 -7.93
C VAL A 73 -3.80 0.40 -7.55
N ILE A 74 -3.56 0.64 -6.28
CA ILE A 74 -3.16 1.96 -5.77
C ILE A 74 -1.65 1.92 -5.57
N HIS A 75 -0.94 2.72 -6.35
CA HIS A 75 0.52 2.78 -6.31
C HIS A 75 0.93 3.86 -5.32
N ALA A 76 1.37 3.45 -4.14
CA ALA A 76 1.81 4.36 -3.09
C ALA A 76 3.34 4.40 -3.08
N VAL A 77 3.89 5.60 -3.08
CA VAL A 77 5.34 5.80 -3.13
C VAL A 77 5.84 6.14 -1.73
N GLY A 78 6.43 5.14 -1.08
CA GLY A 78 7.11 5.33 0.19
C GLY A 78 8.53 5.82 -0.01
N PRO A 79 9.21 6.17 1.10
CA PRO A 79 10.58 6.67 1.03
C PRO A 79 11.59 5.55 0.89
N VAL A 80 12.74 5.86 0.29
CA VAL A 80 13.94 5.06 0.43
C VAL A 80 14.56 5.40 1.78
N TRP A 81 14.92 4.38 2.55
CA TRP A 81 15.53 4.59 3.86
C TRP A 81 16.96 5.12 3.74
N LYS A 82 17.24 6.23 4.38
CA LYS A 82 18.55 6.88 4.38
C LYS A 82 19.01 7.23 5.79
N GLY A 83 18.64 6.42 6.79
CA GLY A 83 19.07 6.57 8.17
C GLY A 83 18.08 7.26 9.11
N GLY A 84 16.95 7.71 8.64
CA GLY A 84 15.89 8.26 9.48
C GLY A 84 15.94 9.75 9.71
N LYS A 85 16.80 10.49 9.00
CA LYS A 85 16.98 11.94 9.17
C LYS A 85 16.41 12.78 8.02
N TYR A 86 15.70 12.14 7.08
CA TYR A 86 15.21 12.77 5.86
C TYR A 86 13.68 12.72 5.78
N ASN A 87 13.01 12.83 6.93
CA ASN A 87 11.55 12.80 7.04
C ASN A 87 10.92 11.49 6.53
N GLU A 88 11.67 10.39 6.58
CA GLU A 88 11.19 9.11 6.08
C GLU A 88 9.93 8.63 6.80
N ASP A 89 9.84 8.84 8.12
CA ASP A 89 8.66 8.47 8.90
C ASP A 89 7.42 9.21 8.39
N GLU A 90 7.54 10.51 8.17
CA GLU A 90 6.44 11.34 7.69
C GLU A 90 6.03 10.99 6.26
N ILE A 91 7.01 10.68 5.41
CA ILE A 91 6.75 10.30 4.02
C ILE A 91 6.04 8.94 3.98
N LEU A 92 6.45 7.97 4.78
CA LEU A 92 5.78 6.68 4.86
C LEU A 92 4.34 6.83 5.37
N TYR A 93 4.15 7.59 6.42
CA TYR A 93 2.82 7.89 6.95
C TYR A 93 1.94 8.51 5.86
N SER A 94 2.47 9.51 5.17
CA SER A 94 1.76 10.19 4.09
C SER A 94 1.40 9.26 2.92
N ALA A 95 2.30 8.34 2.56
CA ALA A 95 2.04 7.37 1.49
C ALA A 95 0.85 6.47 1.83
N VAL A 96 0.79 5.95 3.05
CA VAL A 96 -0.32 5.13 3.52
C VAL A 96 -1.62 5.94 3.56
N ARG A 97 -1.57 7.13 4.13
CA ARG A 97 -2.73 8.01 4.19
C ARG A 97 -3.23 8.38 2.79
N SER A 98 -2.33 8.71 1.89
CA SER A 98 -2.68 9.05 0.51
C SER A 98 -3.39 7.89 -0.19
N ALA A 99 -2.93 6.67 0.03
CA ALA A 99 -3.57 5.48 -0.54
C ALA A 99 -4.99 5.31 0.01
N LEU A 100 -5.17 5.47 1.31
CA LEU A 100 -6.48 5.34 1.95
C LEU A 100 -7.44 6.47 1.51
N LEU A 101 -6.95 7.69 1.40
CA LEU A 101 -7.76 8.81 0.91
C LEU A 101 -8.19 8.58 -0.54
N LEU A 102 -7.31 8.04 -1.36
CA LEU A 102 -7.65 7.73 -2.75
C LEU A 102 -8.73 6.65 -2.83
N ALA A 103 -8.63 5.60 -2.02
CA ALA A 103 -9.66 4.57 -1.92
C ALA A 103 -11.00 5.18 -1.44
N HIS A 104 -10.95 6.08 -0.49
CA HIS A 104 -12.14 6.80 0.01
C HIS A 104 -12.78 7.64 -1.10
N GLU A 105 -11.98 8.41 -1.83
CA GLU A 105 -12.48 9.26 -2.93
C GLU A 105 -13.11 8.44 -4.06
N LYS A 106 -12.61 7.23 -4.30
CA LYS A 106 -13.14 6.33 -5.34
C LYS A 106 -14.30 5.47 -4.83
N ASN A 107 -14.76 5.67 -3.61
CA ASN A 107 -15.86 4.93 -3.01
C ASN A 107 -15.63 3.42 -2.97
N LEU A 108 -14.38 3.02 -2.72
CA LEU A 108 -14.04 1.60 -2.59
C LEU A 108 -14.46 1.08 -1.22
N ARG A 109 -14.68 -0.23 -1.13
CA ARG A 109 -15.13 -0.88 0.12
C ARG A 109 -14.02 -1.61 0.85
N SER A 110 -13.02 -2.09 0.13
CA SER A 110 -11.95 -2.89 0.73
C SER A 110 -10.61 -2.58 0.07
N ILE A 111 -9.56 -2.61 0.90
CA ILE A 111 -8.19 -2.33 0.46
C ILE A 111 -7.21 -3.22 1.22
N SER A 112 -6.20 -3.73 0.52
CA SER A 112 -5.09 -4.48 1.13
C SER A 112 -3.80 -3.71 0.97
N ILE A 113 -3.05 -3.58 2.06
CA ILE A 113 -1.83 -2.75 2.14
C ILE A 113 -0.64 -3.65 2.49
N PRO A 114 0.49 -3.56 1.76
CA PRO A 114 1.70 -4.30 2.10
C PRO A 114 2.59 -3.52 3.06
N ALA A 115 3.73 -4.12 3.43
CA ALA A 115 4.76 -3.45 4.23
C ALA A 115 5.58 -2.49 3.36
N ILE A 116 5.00 -1.36 3.02
CA ILE A 116 5.60 -0.35 2.12
C ILE A 116 7.00 0.04 2.60
N SER A 117 7.93 0.20 1.66
CA SER A 117 9.32 0.61 1.85
C SER A 117 10.23 -0.39 2.59
N THR A 118 9.72 -1.54 3.05
CA THR A 118 10.54 -2.48 3.82
C THR A 118 11.34 -3.47 2.98
N GLY A 119 11.11 -3.51 1.67
CA GLY A 119 11.89 -4.35 0.75
C GLY A 119 13.20 -3.67 0.37
N ILE A 120 13.41 -3.48 -0.93
CA ILE A 120 14.65 -2.90 -1.45
C ILE A 120 14.90 -1.47 -0.95
N PHE A 121 13.83 -0.72 -0.59
CA PHE A 121 13.97 0.62 -0.02
C PHE A 121 14.55 0.62 1.39
N GLY A 122 14.60 -0.52 2.06
CA GLY A 122 15.36 -0.71 3.28
C GLY A 122 14.83 -0.12 4.57
N PHE A 123 13.59 0.35 4.60
CA PHE A 123 12.99 0.88 5.83
C PHE A 123 12.96 -0.22 6.90
N PRO A 124 13.43 0.04 8.14
CA PRO A 124 13.38 -0.98 9.19
C PRO A 124 11.95 -1.45 9.44
N LYS A 125 11.75 -2.76 9.47
CA LYS A 125 10.42 -3.38 9.53
C LYS A 125 9.63 -2.99 10.78
N GLU A 126 10.27 -2.99 11.94
CA GLU A 126 9.62 -2.64 13.21
C GLU A 126 9.14 -1.19 13.19
N ARG A 127 9.99 -0.30 12.71
CA ARG A 127 9.65 1.12 12.61
C ARG A 127 8.54 1.35 11.59
N ALA A 128 8.62 0.70 10.44
CA ALA A 128 7.62 0.79 9.40
C ALA A 128 6.25 0.28 9.88
N SER A 129 6.24 -0.85 10.61
CA SER A 129 4.98 -1.42 11.12
C SER A 129 4.23 -0.45 12.02
N SER A 130 4.95 0.23 12.92
CA SER A 130 4.35 1.23 13.81
C SER A 130 3.76 2.39 13.03
N ILE A 131 4.47 2.88 12.03
CA ILE A 131 4.03 4.03 11.22
C ILE A 131 2.84 3.67 10.34
N ILE A 132 2.90 2.53 9.67
CA ILE A 132 1.83 2.08 8.79
C ILE A 132 0.54 1.86 9.59
N LEU A 133 0.64 1.17 10.73
CA LEU A 133 -0.53 0.93 11.58
C LEU A 133 -1.07 2.24 12.17
N LYS A 134 -0.19 3.17 12.55
CA LYS A 134 -0.64 4.48 13.04
C LYS A 134 -1.44 5.22 11.97
N ALA A 135 -0.94 5.26 10.74
CA ALA A 135 -1.64 5.92 9.63
C ALA A 135 -3.02 5.30 9.39
N ILE A 136 -3.11 3.97 9.43
CA ILE A 136 -4.37 3.26 9.25
C ILE A 136 -5.34 3.57 10.40
N LYS A 137 -4.87 3.51 11.65
CA LYS A 137 -5.71 3.80 12.82
C LYS A 137 -6.19 5.24 12.84
N ASP A 138 -5.34 6.18 12.48
CA ASP A 138 -5.71 7.59 12.37
C ASP A 138 -6.79 7.79 11.31
N PHE A 139 -6.66 7.13 10.15
CA PHE A 139 -7.66 7.16 9.11
C PHE A 139 -9.01 6.59 9.61
N ILE A 140 -8.98 5.45 10.28
CA ILE A 140 -10.19 4.83 10.83
C ILE A 140 -10.87 5.77 11.81
N ASN A 141 -10.11 6.38 12.72
CA ASN A 141 -10.68 7.31 13.69
C ASN A 141 -11.33 8.52 13.04
N GLU A 142 -10.75 9.00 11.94
CA GLU A 142 -11.25 10.17 11.24
C GLU A 142 -12.47 9.86 10.36
N PHE A 143 -12.48 8.71 9.69
CA PHE A 143 -13.44 8.41 8.64
C PHE A 143 -14.50 7.35 8.98
N ASP A 144 -14.39 6.66 10.11
CA ASP A 144 -15.38 5.62 10.46
C ASP A 144 -16.79 6.23 10.49
N GLY A 145 -17.71 5.62 9.76
CA GLY A 145 -19.06 6.15 9.58
C GLY A 145 -19.19 7.23 8.51
N LYS A 146 -18.08 7.63 7.88
CA LYS A 146 -18.05 8.72 6.88
C LYS A 146 -17.48 8.29 5.53
N THR A 147 -17.26 7.00 5.33
CA THR A 147 -16.62 6.44 4.14
C THR A 147 -17.33 5.17 3.72
N THR A 148 -17.14 4.79 2.45
CA THR A 148 -17.61 3.50 1.95
C THR A 148 -16.65 2.36 2.33
N ILE A 149 -15.45 2.65 2.80
CA ILE A 149 -14.48 1.62 3.20
C ILE A 149 -15.01 0.86 4.42
N GLU A 150 -15.10 -0.45 4.27
CA GLU A 150 -15.58 -1.35 5.32
C GLU A 150 -14.44 -2.20 5.90
N LYS A 151 -13.38 -2.42 5.10
CA LYS A 151 -12.30 -3.35 5.46
C LYS A 151 -10.95 -2.83 4.96
N ILE A 152 -10.00 -2.79 5.88
CA ILE A 152 -8.59 -2.51 5.57
C ILE A 152 -7.80 -3.74 6.03
N ARG A 153 -7.06 -4.35 5.11
CA ARG A 153 -6.23 -5.51 5.39
C ARG A 153 -4.77 -5.11 5.22
N VAL A 154 -3.94 -5.55 6.16
CA VAL A 154 -2.48 -5.47 6.00
C VAL A 154 -2.04 -6.88 5.64
N CYS A 155 -1.58 -7.07 4.41
CA CYS A 155 -1.25 -8.38 3.87
C CYS A 155 0.26 -8.52 3.74
N LEU A 156 0.83 -9.47 4.47
CA LEU A 156 2.27 -9.64 4.63
C LEU A 156 2.71 -11.00 4.11
N TYR A 157 3.76 -11.01 3.30
CA TYR A 157 4.15 -12.21 2.57
C TYR A 157 4.85 -13.27 3.44
N ASP A 158 5.68 -12.84 4.39
CA ASP A 158 6.49 -13.75 5.20
C ASP A 158 6.13 -13.70 6.69
N ASP A 159 6.55 -14.75 7.41
CA ASP A 159 6.26 -14.89 8.85
C ASP A 159 6.91 -13.81 9.69
N GLU A 160 8.14 -13.42 9.36
CA GLU A 160 8.87 -12.40 10.13
C GLU A 160 8.10 -11.07 10.12
N THR A 161 7.74 -10.59 8.94
CA THR A 161 7.03 -9.33 8.80
C THR A 161 5.63 -9.40 9.41
N TYR A 162 4.93 -10.52 9.19
CA TYR A 162 3.62 -10.76 9.80
C TYR A 162 3.68 -10.65 11.33
N ASN A 163 4.65 -11.33 11.96
CA ASN A 163 4.80 -11.29 13.41
C ASN A 163 5.17 -9.89 13.93
N ILE A 164 5.98 -9.15 13.19
CA ILE A 164 6.34 -7.78 13.53
C ILE A 164 5.08 -6.90 13.56
N PHE A 165 4.23 -7.00 12.55
CA PHE A 165 2.98 -6.23 12.50
C PHE A 165 2.01 -6.63 13.61
N LEU A 166 1.89 -7.94 13.91
CA LEU A 166 1.04 -8.39 15.02
C LEU A 166 1.46 -7.77 16.34
N LYS A 167 2.77 -7.72 16.61
CA LYS A 167 3.29 -7.13 17.84
C LYS A 167 3.07 -5.61 17.91
N ALA A 168 3.04 -4.94 16.78
CA ALA A 168 2.85 -3.50 16.72
C ALA A 168 1.37 -3.10 16.81
N LEU A 169 0.48 -4.04 16.61
CA LEU A 169 -0.96 -3.81 16.69
C LEU A 169 -1.39 -3.58 18.16
#